data_c7ed11470ea50492bdbaf5b5ccbcb55e
#
_entry.id   c7ed11470ea50492bdbaf5b5ccbcb55e
#
_cell.length_a   1.000
_cell.length_b   1.000
_cell.length_c   1.000
_cell.angle_alpha   90.00
_cell.angle_beta   90.00
_cell.angle_gamma   90.00
#
_symmetry.space_group_name_H-M   'P 1'
#
loop_
_entity.id
_entity.type
_entity.pdbx_description
1 polymer ?
#
loop_
_entity_poly.entity_id
_entity_poly.type
_entity_poly.pdbx_seq_one_letter_code
_entity_poly.pdbx_strand_id
1 'polypeptide(L)'
;YPRTVGKLHFETPVGPGWANPDNGTFDDPRFIARDGRQFGPLPKSWADYKGIYKDRDNIVISYTVGSSKILERLGMEEKGEQTIFTRTLDILSSGSLLKLRVAPVTSQVYITGKGASLSQEDGYHMMTVSPSKAAQVKIFIGNGEIQGMEDFVAASKAPESLGKYTKGGAAQYSQELITT
;
A
#
# COMPACT_ATOMS: atom_id res chain seq x y z
N TYR A 1 14.43 6.52 20.49
CA TYR A 1 13.71 6.14 19.27
C TYR A 1 12.21 6.06 19.57
N PRO A 2 11.33 6.56 18.67
CA PRO A 2 9.89 6.38 18.83
C PRO A 2 9.58 4.88 18.92
N ARG A 3 8.66 4.52 19.81
CA ARG A 3 8.18 3.15 19.95
C ARG A 3 6.71 3.12 19.54
N THR A 4 6.31 2.06 18.83
CA THR A 4 4.90 1.79 18.60
C THR A 4 4.26 1.37 19.93
N VAL A 5 3.03 1.83 20.15
CA VAL A 5 2.22 1.48 21.32
C VAL A 5 0.96 0.79 20.81
N GLY A 6 0.54 -0.27 21.49
CA GLY A 6 -0.65 -1.02 21.11
C GLY A 6 -0.36 -2.49 20.79
N LYS A 7 -1.40 -3.23 20.44
CA LYS A 7 -1.33 -4.65 20.07
C LYS A 7 -1.01 -4.77 18.58
N LEU A 8 -0.07 -5.65 18.23
CA LEU A 8 0.13 -6.05 16.84
C LEU A 8 -1.07 -6.88 16.38
N HIS A 9 -1.71 -6.47 15.30
CA HIS A 9 -2.85 -7.17 14.72
C HIS A 9 -2.43 -8.12 13.61
N PHE A 10 -1.59 -7.66 12.70
CA PHE A 10 -0.97 -8.48 11.65
C PHE A 10 0.30 -7.79 11.16
N GLU A 11 1.13 -8.53 10.48
CA GLU A 11 2.34 -8.01 9.82
C GLU A 11 2.54 -8.66 8.47
N THR A 12 3.19 -7.97 7.56
CA THR A 12 3.78 -8.55 6.37
C THR A 12 5.26 -8.85 6.62
N PRO A 13 5.88 -9.78 5.90
CA PRO A 13 7.30 -10.06 6.09
C PRO A 13 8.13 -8.81 5.85
N VAL A 14 9.27 -8.74 6.52
CA VAL A 14 10.27 -7.71 6.26
C VAL A 14 10.72 -7.86 4.82
N GLY A 15 10.59 -6.79 4.04
CA GLY A 15 10.94 -6.79 2.63
C GLY A 15 10.04 -5.89 1.80
N PRO A 16 10.17 -5.96 0.46
CA PRO A 16 9.33 -5.19 -0.45
C PRO A 16 7.85 -5.56 -0.34
N GLY A 17 6.98 -4.57 -0.17
CA GLY A 17 5.52 -4.78 -0.21
C GLY A 17 5.00 -4.89 -1.65
N TRP A 18 5.62 -4.17 -2.59
CA TRP A 18 5.37 -4.29 -4.02
C TRP A 18 6.43 -5.19 -4.67
N ALA A 19 6.03 -6.07 -5.57
CA ALA A 19 6.96 -6.81 -6.40
C ALA A 19 7.77 -5.87 -7.31
N ASN A 20 8.96 -6.30 -7.66
CA ASN A 20 9.78 -5.60 -8.64
C ASN A 20 9.03 -5.54 -9.99
N PRO A 21 8.75 -4.33 -10.52
CA PRO A 21 7.98 -4.18 -11.75
C PRO A 21 8.67 -4.74 -13.00
N ASP A 22 9.99 -5.01 -12.94
CA ASP A 22 10.76 -5.51 -14.07
C ASP A 22 10.70 -7.04 -14.18
N ASN A 23 10.64 -7.76 -13.05
CA ASN A 23 10.68 -9.23 -13.03
C ASN A 23 9.55 -9.90 -12.24
N GLY A 24 8.74 -9.13 -11.51
CA GLY A 24 7.59 -9.63 -10.75
C GLY A 24 7.93 -10.34 -9.43
N THR A 25 9.21 -10.33 -9.00
CA THR A 25 9.64 -10.99 -7.76
C THR A 25 9.63 -10.06 -6.55
N PHE A 26 9.67 -10.64 -5.35
CA PHE A 26 9.83 -9.92 -4.08
C PHE A 26 11.25 -10.06 -3.51
N ASP A 27 12.21 -10.51 -4.33
CA ASP A 27 13.60 -10.66 -3.92
C ASP A 27 14.17 -9.31 -3.52
N ASP A 28 14.60 -9.19 -2.27
CA ASP A 28 15.04 -7.92 -1.71
C ASP A 28 16.50 -7.65 -2.06
N PRO A 29 16.80 -6.67 -2.95
CA PRO A 29 18.16 -6.38 -3.39
C PRO A 29 18.93 -5.51 -2.39
N ARG A 30 18.32 -5.11 -1.27
CA ARG A 30 18.95 -4.21 -0.32
C ARG A 30 20.11 -4.88 0.40
N PHE A 31 21.04 -4.05 0.83
CA PHE A 31 22.21 -4.49 1.58
C PHE A 31 21.81 -5.19 2.90
N ILE A 32 22.47 -6.30 3.20
CA ILE A 32 22.29 -7.02 4.46
C ILE A 32 23.30 -6.48 5.48
N ALA A 33 22.80 -5.89 6.56
CA ALA A 33 23.61 -5.40 7.67
C ALA A 33 24.20 -6.59 8.47
N ARG A 34 25.15 -6.29 9.37
CA ARG A 34 25.82 -7.32 10.21
C ARG A 34 24.86 -8.11 11.10
N ASP A 35 23.72 -7.52 11.44
CA ASP A 35 22.65 -8.15 12.24
C ASP A 35 21.63 -8.94 11.39
N GLY A 36 21.90 -9.13 10.10
CA GLY A 36 21.05 -9.88 9.18
C GLY A 36 19.84 -9.13 8.62
N ARG A 37 19.63 -7.86 8.98
CA ARG A 37 18.52 -7.06 8.46
C ARG A 37 18.90 -6.39 7.14
N GLN A 38 17.94 -6.33 6.20
CA GLN A 38 18.08 -5.50 5.01
C GLN A 38 18.07 -4.02 5.37
N PHE A 39 18.94 -3.27 4.70
CA PHE A 39 19.19 -1.88 5.01
C PHE A 39 19.12 -1.00 3.77
N GLY A 40 18.60 0.23 3.95
CA GLY A 40 18.49 1.22 2.90
C GLY A 40 17.18 1.18 2.10
N PRO A 41 16.98 2.13 1.19
CA PRO A 41 15.83 2.18 0.31
C PRO A 41 15.92 1.12 -0.79
N LEU A 42 14.77 0.77 -1.36
CA LEU A 42 14.73 0.03 -2.62
C LEU A 42 15.31 0.89 -3.76
N PRO A 43 15.80 0.27 -4.85
CA PRO A 43 16.17 1.01 -6.06
C PRO A 43 15.03 1.92 -6.52
N LYS A 44 15.34 3.17 -6.89
CA LYS A 44 14.32 4.16 -7.32
C LYS A 44 13.53 3.72 -8.56
N SER A 45 14.14 2.87 -9.41
CA SER A 45 13.44 2.25 -10.54
C SER A 45 12.38 1.26 -10.11
N TRP A 46 12.54 0.64 -8.93
CA TRP A 46 11.54 -0.25 -8.35
C TRP A 46 10.47 0.54 -7.59
N ALA A 47 10.87 1.27 -6.55
CA ALA A 47 9.94 2.07 -5.77
C ALA A 47 10.64 3.34 -5.24
N ASP A 48 9.97 4.49 -5.36
CA ASP A 48 10.54 5.76 -4.95
C ASP A 48 9.49 6.59 -4.21
N TYR A 49 9.80 6.93 -2.95
CA TYR A 49 8.98 7.78 -2.10
C TYR A 49 8.99 9.22 -2.59
N LYS A 50 7.81 9.83 -2.75
CA LYS A 50 7.66 11.20 -3.29
C LYS A 50 7.17 12.21 -2.25
N GLY A 51 6.64 11.77 -1.14
CA GLY A 51 6.20 12.66 -0.07
C GLY A 51 4.87 12.27 0.58
N ILE A 52 4.45 13.09 1.51
CA ILE A 52 3.19 12.97 2.24
C ILE A 52 2.39 14.26 2.05
N TYR A 53 1.12 14.10 1.72
CA TYR A 53 0.14 15.19 1.75
C TYR A 53 -0.70 15.06 3.02
N LYS A 54 -0.84 16.17 3.73
CA LYS A 54 -1.73 16.26 4.89
C LYS A 54 -2.85 17.27 4.57
N ASP A 55 -4.08 16.78 4.57
CA ASP A 55 -5.27 17.61 4.48
C ASP A 55 -6.21 17.24 5.64
N ARG A 56 -6.22 18.11 6.68
CA ARG A 56 -6.94 17.87 7.95
C ARG A 56 -6.50 16.52 8.56
N ASP A 57 -7.44 15.57 8.68
CA ASP A 57 -7.21 14.23 9.24
C ASP A 57 -6.78 13.20 8.16
N ASN A 58 -6.70 13.63 6.90
CA ASN A 58 -6.27 12.76 5.82
C ASN A 58 -4.77 12.87 5.61
N ILE A 59 -4.11 11.72 5.64
CA ILE A 59 -2.70 11.58 5.28
C ILE A 59 -2.63 10.72 4.05
N VAL A 60 -2.10 11.27 2.95
CA VAL A 60 -1.93 10.57 1.68
C VAL A 60 -0.45 10.48 1.38
N ILE A 61 0.03 9.25 1.24
CA ILE A 61 1.41 8.95 0.87
C ILE A 61 1.49 8.92 -0.66
N SER A 62 2.47 9.61 -1.22
CA SER A 62 2.78 9.60 -2.66
C SER A 62 4.07 8.87 -2.92
N TYR A 63 4.07 7.94 -3.85
CA TYR A 63 5.24 7.19 -4.27
C TYR A 63 5.08 6.65 -5.68
N THR A 64 6.14 6.08 -6.24
CA THR A 64 6.08 5.37 -7.53
C THR A 64 6.44 3.91 -7.35
N VAL A 65 5.88 3.04 -8.21
CA VAL A 65 6.33 1.66 -8.42
C VAL A 65 6.55 1.49 -9.92
N GLY A 66 7.80 1.29 -10.31
CA GLY A 66 8.19 1.44 -11.71
C GLY A 66 7.78 2.81 -12.24
N SER A 67 7.09 2.84 -13.37
CA SER A 67 6.57 4.08 -13.98
C SER A 67 5.21 4.54 -13.40
N SER A 68 4.55 3.74 -12.58
CA SER A 68 3.24 4.08 -12.01
C SER A 68 3.37 5.02 -10.83
N LYS A 69 2.58 6.10 -10.82
CA LYS A 69 2.37 6.94 -9.65
C LYS A 69 1.24 6.38 -8.80
N ILE A 70 1.49 6.32 -7.49
CA ILE A 70 0.54 5.79 -6.52
C ILE A 70 0.31 6.83 -5.43
N LEU A 71 -0.96 7.02 -5.10
CA LEU A 71 -1.40 7.69 -3.90
C LEU A 71 -2.04 6.65 -2.99
N GLU A 72 -1.67 6.67 -1.73
CA GLU A 72 -2.17 5.71 -0.74
C GLU A 72 -2.59 6.41 0.55
N ARG A 73 -3.77 6.05 1.06
CA ARG A 73 -4.26 6.46 2.35
C ARG A 73 -4.54 5.23 3.21
N LEU A 74 -3.90 5.18 4.35
CA LEU A 74 -4.19 4.20 5.39
C LEU A 74 -5.35 4.68 6.24
N GLY A 75 -6.15 3.75 6.74
CA GLY A 75 -7.26 4.05 7.61
C GLY A 75 -7.72 2.83 8.39
N MET A 76 -8.75 3.02 9.20
CA MET A 76 -9.43 1.93 9.88
C MET A 76 -10.93 2.23 9.96
N GLU A 77 -11.72 1.18 10.04
CA GLU A 77 -13.16 1.21 10.26
C GLU A 77 -13.51 0.22 11.38
N GLU A 78 -14.62 0.44 12.04
CA GLU A 78 -15.08 -0.41 13.12
C GLU A 78 -16.34 -1.16 12.69
N LYS A 79 -16.39 -2.45 13.02
CA LYS A 79 -17.56 -3.30 12.88
C LYS A 79 -17.84 -3.96 14.25
N GLY A 80 -18.73 -3.35 15.01
CA GLY A 80 -18.88 -3.69 16.42
C GLY A 80 -17.59 -3.38 17.19
N GLU A 81 -17.06 -4.37 17.88
CA GLU A 81 -15.79 -4.25 18.62
C GLU A 81 -14.56 -4.63 17.78
N GLN A 82 -14.75 -4.97 16.50
CA GLN A 82 -13.68 -5.43 15.63
C GLN A 82 -13.17 -4.30 14.75
N THR A 83 -11.85 -4.17 14.68
CA THR A 83 -11.16 -3.20 13.84
C THR A 83 -10.87 -3.80 12.48
N ILE A 84 -11.24 -3.10 11.42
CA ILE A 84 -10.94 -3.40 10.03
C ILE A 84 -9.97 -2.32 9.54
N PHE A 85 -8.74 -2.72 9.19
CA PHE A 85 -7.77 -1.81 8.61
C PHE A 85 -8.07 -1.61 7.13
N THR A 86 -7.87 -0.39 6.64
CA THR A 86 -8.15 -0.08 5.24
C THR A 86 -6.94 0.56 4.56
N ARG A 87 -6.79 0.24 3.27
CA ARG A 87 -5.84 0.90 2.37
C ARG A 87 -6.62 1.37 1.15
N THR A 88 -6.66 2.67 0.93
CA THR A 88 -7.24 3.25 -0.30
C THR A 88 -6.11 3.63 -1.22
N LEU A 89 -6.15 3.19 -2.47
CA LEU A 89 -5.11 3.43 -3.46
C LEU A 89 -5.69 4.00 -4.74
N ASP A 90 -5.07 5.08 -5.23
CA ASP A 90 -5.16 5.53 -6.62
C ASP A 90 -3.85 5.14 -7.32
N ILE A 91 -3.94 4.29 -8.33
CA ILE A 91 -2.80 3.74 -9.05
C ILE A 91 -2.93 4.15 -10.51
N LEU A 92 -1.98 4.94 -11.02
CA LEU A 92 -1.94 5.27 -12.44
C LEU A 92 -1.45 4.08 -13.25
N SER A 93 -1.81 4.06 -14.53
CA SER A 93 -1.39 2.98 -15.44
C SER A 93 0.14 2.86 -15.50
N SER A 94 0.60 1.62 -15.60
CA SER A 94 2.01 1.25 -15.75
C SER A 94 2.17 0.37 -17.00
N GLY A 95 3.38 0.34 -17.57
CA GLY A 95 3.73 -0.63 -18.62
C GLY A 95 3.89 -2.05 -18.10
N SER A 96 4.08 -2.22 -16.79
CA SER A 96 4.34 -3.50 -16.14
C SER A 96 3.13 -3.97 -15.31
N LEU A 97 3.08 -5.26 -15.05
CA LEU A 97 2.19 -5.84 -14.04
C LEU A 97 2.63 -5.31 -12.66
N LEU A 98 1.69 -4.74 -11.91
CA LEU A 98 1.95 -4.35 -10.53
C LEU A 98 1.33 -5.39 -9.58
N LYS A 99 2.12 -5.90 -8.64
CA LYS A 99 1.71 -6.90 -7.66
C LYS A 99 2.04 -6.41 -6.25
N LEU A 100 1.04 -6.31 -5.40
CA LEU A 100 1.15 -5.87 -4.00
C LEU A 100 0.85 -7.04 -3.06
N ARG A 101 1.78 -7.32 -2.16
CA ARG A 101 1.55 -8.19 -1.01
C ARG A 101 0.72 -7.42 0.04
N VAL A 102 -0.50 -7.89 0.30
CA VAL A 102 -1.48 -7.16 1.14
C VAL A 102 -1.38 -7.58 2.60
N ALA A 103 -1.61 -8.87 2.87
CA ALA A 103 -1.62 -9.46 4.21
C ALA A 103 -1.46 -10.98 4.13
N PRO A 104 -1.06 -11.67 5.21
CA PRO A 104 -1.06 -13.13 5.27
C PRO A 104 -2.46 -13.71 5.03
N VAL A 105 -2.55 -14.92 4.49
CA VAL A 105 -3.82 -15.62 4.25
C VAL A 105 -4.62 -15.93 5.53
N THR A 106 -3.99 -15.81 6.69
CA THR A 106 -4.66 -15.87 8.00
C THR A 106 -5.51 -14.66 8.31
N SER A 107 -5.31 -13.55 7.58
CA SER A 107 -6.16 -12.36 7.62
C SER A 107 -7.32 -12.52 6.66
N GLN A 108 -8.43 -11.86 6.94
CA GLN A 108 -9.55 -11.74 6.01
C GLN A 108 -9.35 -10.49 5.16
N VAL A 109 -9.34 -10.62 3.84
CA VAL A 109 -9.06 -9.49 2.93
C VAL A 109 -10.14 -9.40 1.86
N TYR A 110 -10.69 -8.20 1.67
CA TYR A 110 -11.60 -7.84 0.60
C TYR A 110 -11.13 -6.61 -0.14
N ILE A 111 -11.59 -6.46 -1.38
CA ILE A 111 -11.29 -5.29 -2.20
C ILE A 111 -12.57 -4.76 -2.84
N THR A 112 -12.71 -3.44 -2.87
CA THR A 112 -13.75 -2.72 -3.64
C THR A 112 -13.11 -1.74 -4.61
N GLY A 113 -13.87 -1.30 -5.60
CA GLY A 113 -13.37 -0.37 -6.62
C GLY A 113 -13.15 -1.04 -7.96
N LYS A 114 -12.19 -0.55 -8.73
CA LYS A 114 -11.96 -0.99 -10.11
C LYS A 114 -10.49 -1.04 -10.46
N GLY A 115 -10.15 -1.86 -11.46
CA GLY A 115 -8.83 -1.89 -12.09
C GLY A 115 -7.82 -2.82 -11.42
N ALA A 116 -8.17 -3.49 -10.32
CA ALA A 116 -7.32 -4.48 -9.68
C ALA A 116 -8.10 -5.76 -9.37
N SER A 117 -7.37 -6.84 -9.15
CA SER A 117 -7.88 -8.14 -8.71
C SER A 117 -7.15 -8.61 -7.46
N LEU A 118 -7.83 -9.45 -6.67
CA LEU A 118 -7.28 -10.06 -5.45
C LEU A 118 -7.14 -11.57 -5.68
N SER A 119 -6.02 -12.14 -5.28
CA SER A 119 -5.73 -13.57 -5.31
C SER A 119 -4.97 -14.00 -4.06
N GLN A 120 -4.73 -15.29 -3.90
CA GLN A 120 -3.84 -15.82 -2.86
C GLN A 120 -2.65 -16.50 -3.54
N GLU A 121 -1.46 -16.18 -3.08
CA GLU A 121 -0.19 -16.71 -3.60
C GLU A 121 0.85 -16.68 -2.48
N ASP A 122 1.65 -17.75 -2.36
CA ASP A 122 2.76 -17.86 -1.39
C ASP A 122 2.39 -17.54 0.07
N GLY A 123 1.18 -17.91 0.47
CA GLY A 123 0.70 -17.66 1.83
C GLY A 123 0.21 -16.24 2.10
N TYR A 124 0.05 -15.42 1.06
CA TYR A 124 -0.41 -14.03 1.16
C TYR A 124 -1.59 -13.74 0.24
N HIS A 125 -2.39 -12.78 0.64
CA HIS A 125 -3.31 -12.09 -0.27
C HIS A 125 -2.50 -11.13 -1.13
N MET A 126 -2.66 -11.28 -2.46
CA MET A 126 -1.99 -10.48 -3.48
C MET A 126 -2.99 -9.63 -4.24
N MET A 127 -2.75 -8.33 -4.33
CA MET A 127 -3.48 -7.46 -5.23
C MET A 127 -2.65 -7.25 -6.50
N THR A 128 -3.30 -7.40 -7.67
CA THR A 128 -2.65 -7.18 -8.97
C THR A 128 -3.36 -6.12 -9.78
N VAL A 129 -2.58 -5.30 -10.51
CA VAL A 129 -3.04 -4.35 -11.52
C VAL A 129 -2.38 -4.71 -12.84
N SER A 130 -3.19 -5.04 -13.84
CA SER A 130 -2.68 -5.43 -15.16
C SER A 130 -1.96 -4.28 -15.87
N PRO A 131 -0.99 -4.58 -16.77
CA PRO A 131 -0.33 -3.57 -17.58
C PRO A 131 -1.35 -2.67 -18.32
N SER A 132 -1.00 -1.40 -18.46
CA SER A 132 -1.81 -0.35 -19.10
C SER A 132 -3.18 -0.09 -18.44
N LYS A 133 -3.42 -0.62 -17.27
CA LYS A 133 -4.62 -0.32 -16.46
C LYS A 133 -4.28 0.63 -15.32
N ALA A 134 -5.24 1.50 -15.01
CA ALA A 134 -5.26 2.26 -13.78
C ALA A 134 -6.20 1.57 -12.79
N ALA A 135 -5.96 1.76 -11.50
CA ALA A 135 -6.83 1.22 -10.46
C ALA A 135 -7.19 2.28 -9.44
N GLN A 136 -8.42 2.19 -8.94
CA GLN A 136 -8.90 2.95 -7.79
C GLN A 136 -9.62 1.98 -6.88
N VAL A 137 -8.98 1.66 -5.77
CA VAL A 137 -9.40 0.56 -4.91
C VAL A 137 -9.34 0.92 -3.44
N LYS A 138 -10.17 0.24 -2.67
CA LYS A 138 -10.08 0.20 -1.20
C LYS A 138 -9.98 -1.26 -0.77
N ILE A 139 -8.93 -1.55 -0.05
CA ILE A 139 -8.63 -2.86 0.53
C ILE A 139 -9.08 -2.81 1.98
N PHE A 140 -9.75 -3.86 2.44
CA PHE A 140 -10.19 -4.07 3.81
C PHE A 140 -9.46 -5.28 4.37
N ILE A 141 -8.87 -5.14 5.56
CA ILE A 141 -8.04 -6.18 6.18
C ILE A 141 -8.53 -6.39 7.61
N GLY A 142 -9.06 -7.58 7.87
CA GLY A 142 -9.43 -8.04 9.19
C GLY A 142 -8.36 -8.94 9.79
N ASN A 143 -8.11 -8.84 11.09
CA ASN A 143 -7.23 -9.76 11.79
C ASN A 143 -8.00 -11.04 12.15
N GLY A 144 -7.74 -12.12 11.41
CA GLY A 144 -8.52 -13.35 11.51
C GLY A 144 -9.90 -13.23 10.87
N GLU A 145 -10.80 -14.10 11.27
CA GLU A 145 -12.18 -14.13 10.77
C GLU A 145 -13.05 -13.07 11.46
N ILE A 146 -13.69 -12.21 10.66
CA ILE A 146 -14.66 -11.21 11.10
C ILE A 146 -16.02 -11.57 10.53
N GLN A 147 -16.95 -11.95 11.40
CA GLN A 147 -18.29 -12.36 10.98
C GLN A 147 -19.01 -11.24 10.22
N GLY A 148 -19.55 -11.55 9.04
CA GLY A 148 -20.27 -10.59 8.18
C GLY A 148 -19.40 -9.47 7.63
N MET A 149 -18.11 -9.69 7.48
CA MET A 149 -17.20 -8.71 6.86
C MET A 149 -17.54 -8.50 5.39
N GLU A 150 -17.95 -9.53 4.68
CA GLU A 150 -18.34 -9.43 3.27
C GLU A 150 -19.51 -8.45 3.07
N ASP A 151 -20.58 -8.59 3.86
CA ASP A 151 -21.73 -7.68 3.83
C ASP A 151 -21.32 -6.24 4.18
N PHE A 152 -20.47 -6.09 5.19
CA PHE A 152 -19.93 -4.79 5.59
C PHE A 152 -19.18 -4.13 4.44
N VAL A 153 -18.33 -4.87 3.74
CA VAL A 153 -17.56 -4.38 2.59
C VAL A 153 -18.49 -4.06 1.42
N ALA A 154 -19.50 -4.91 1.14
CA ALA A 154 -20.49 -4.69 0.09
C ALA A 154 -21.31 -3.42 0.32
N ALA A 155 -21.64 -3.10 1.59
CA ALA A 155 -22.34 -1.88 1.97
C ALA A 155 -21.45 -0.63 2.02
N SER A 156 -20.13 -0.79 1.91
CA SER A 156 -19.19 0.31 1.99
C SER A 156 -19.27 1.22 0.76
N LYS A 157 -18.95 2.50 0.95
CA LYS A 157 -18.87 3.45 -0.16
C LYS A 157 -17.73 3.07 -1.11
N ALA A 158 -17.95 3.31 -2.41
CA ALA A 158 -16.90 3.19 -3.41
C ALA A 158 -15.66 4.03 -3.00
N PRO A 159 -14.44 3.56 -3.32
CA PRO A 159 -13.23 4.31 -3.01
C PRO A 159 -13.27 5.68 -3.69
N GLU A 160 -12.95 6.71 -2.91
CA GLU A 160 -12.85 8.08 -3.42
C GLU A 160 -11.47 8.34 -4.02
N SER A 161 -11.41 9.27 -4.99
CA SER A 161 -10.11 9.69 -5.53
C SER A 161 -9.31 10.46 -4.48
N LEU A 162 -8.07 10.02 -4.26
CA LEU A 162 -7.13 10.63 -3.33
C LEU A 162 -6.52 11.93 -3.87
N GLY A 163 -6.58 12.15 -5.19
CA GLY A 163 -6.06 13.37 -5.83
C GLY A 163 -6.64 14.66 -5.28
N LYS A 164 -7.85 14.62 -4.71
CA LYS A 164 -8.45 15.82 -4.08
C LYS A 164 -7.69 16.29 -2.84
N TYR A 165 -7.02 15.39 -2.13
CA TYR A 165 -6.24 15.69 -0.92
C TYR A 165 -4.81 16.18 -1.23
N THR A 166 -4.39 16.12 -2.50
CA THR A 166 -3.06 16.57 -2.93
C THR A 166 -3.05 17.94 -3.56
N LYS A 167 -4.22 18.62 -3.60
CA LYS A 167 -4.36 19.97 -4.15
C LYS A 167 -4.01 21.01 -3.09
N GLY A 168 -3.17 21.98 -3.46
CA GLY A 168 -2.82 23.09 -2.58
C GLY A 168 -1.78 22.78 -1.51
N GLY A 169 -1.09 21.66 -1.61
CA GLY A 169 0.09 21.36 -0.79
C GLY A 169 1.22 22.37 -1.05
N ALA A 170 2.14 22.50 -0.07
CA ALA A 170 3.32 23.33 -0.24
C ALA A 170 4.06 22.96 -1.53
N ALA A 171 4.64 23.96 -2.20
CA ALA A 171 5.45 23.74 -3.38
C ALA A 171 6.52 22.67 -3.09
N GLN A 172 6.57 21.64 -3.92
CA GLN A 172 7.64 20.66 -3.81
C GLN A 172 8.93 21.33 -4.25
N TYR A 173 9.81 21.60 -3.29
CA TYR A 173 11.16 22.05 -3.62
C TYR A 173 11.94 20.86 -4.13
N SER A 174 12.21 20.83 -5.43
CA SER A 174 13.04 19.80 -6.09
C SER A 174 14.54 20.06 -5.94
N GLN A 175 14.98 20.85 -4.97
CA GLN A 175 16.39 21.08 -4.72
C GLN A 175 16.94 19.96 -3.84
N GLU A 176 17.82 19.12 -4.40
CA GLU A 176 18.72 18.29 -3.61
C GLU A 176 19.62 19.23 -2.79
N LEU A 177 19.50 19.19 -1.49
CA LEU A 177 20.50 19.77 -0.59
C LEU A 177 21.73 18.87 -0.67
N ILE A 178 22.69 19.23 -1.52
CA ILE A 178 24.02 18.65 -1.49
C ILE A 178 24.74 19.29 -0.30
N THR A 179 24.80 18.58 0.81
CA THR A 179 25.70 18.93 1.90
C THR A 179 27.10 18.47 1.50
N THR A 180 27.98 19.43 1.23
CA THR A 180 29.44 19.23 1.09
C THR A 180 30.06 18.96 2.44
#